data_938bb425754de45bc5087a6eb5688d6b
#
_entry.id   938bb425754de45bc5087a6eb5688d6b
#
_cell.length_a   1.000
_cell.length_b   1.000
_cell.length_c   1.000
_cell.angle_alpha   90.00
_cell.angle_beta   90.00
_cell.angle_gamma   90.00
#
_symmetry.space_group_name_H-M   'P 1'
#
loop_
_entity.id
_entity.type
_entity.pdbx_description
1 polymer ?
#
loop_
_entity_poly.entity_id
_entity_poly.type
_entity_poly.pdbx_seq_one_letter_code
_entity_poly.pdbx_strand_id
1 'polypeptide(L)'
;VRRVRALAVYALEQAADLGNTILPVNHLIDKMQEIPLQPECGVTADHIAVIEDEITDVIIAKTQTDGSKYYKLTRYEEFDHEIERKIKKKLKGDRIDIQADWRQLLDDYLFNMGQPRDTSGDAREERARTEKTAALKELAESKISVLVGDAGTGKTTVLAVLCSHQDIIDGGVLLLAPTGKATVRLMESIGEAAKQFDARNIAQYLYGEDRFDHKDMR
;
A
#
# COMPACT_ATOMS: atom_id res chain seq x y z
N VAL A 1 -7.72 34.69 -7.56
CA VAL A 1 -7.85 33.41 -8.22
C VAL A 1 -6.46 32.84 -8.59
N ARG A 2 -5.72 33.38 -9.60
CA ARG A 2 -4.48 32.79 -10.12
C ARG A 2 -3.43 32.49 -9.05
N ARG A 3 -3.24 33.39 -8.09
CA ARG A 3 -2.24 33.28 -7.03
C ARG A 3 -2.59 32.17 -6.03
N VAL A 4 -3.85 32.11 -5.61
CA VAL A 4 -4.35 31.06 -4.70
C VAL A 4 -4.29 29.69 -5.38
N ARG A 5 -4.69 29.59 -6.66
CA ARG A 5 -4.52 28.38 -7.47
C ARG A 5 -3.08 27.90 -7.49
N ALA A 6 -2.12 28.78 -7.81
CA ALA A 6 -0.71 28.42 -7.89
C ALA A 6 -0.14 27.94 -6.54
N LEU A 7 -0.55 28.61 -5.45
CA LEU A 7 -0.16 28.19 -4.09
C LEU A 7 -0.73 26.82 -3.72
N ALA A 8 -2.01 26.59 -4.01
CA ALA A 8 -2.66 25.31 -3.71
C ALA A 8 -2.03 24.17 -4.51
N VAL A 9 -1.76 24.36 -5.81
CA VAL A 9 -1.06 23.36 -6.63
C VAL A 9 0.31 23.07 -6.06
N TYR A 10 1.12 24.10 -5.77
CA TYR A 10 2.45 23.94 -5.22
C TYR A 10 2.44 23.20 -3.87
N ALA A 11 1.54 23.58 -2.96
CA ALA A 11 1.41 22.92 -1.65
C ALA A 11 1.03 21.46 -1.77
N LEU A 12 0.13 21.11 -2.71
CA LEU A 12 -0.26 19.72 -2.98
C LEU A 12 0.86 18.92 -3.65
N GLU A 13 1.66 19.53 -4.53
CA GLU A 13 2.83 18.90 -5.14
C GLU A 13 3.89 18.58 -4.09
N GLN A 14 4.23 19.55 -3.23
CA GLN A 14 5.16 19.32 -2.12
C GLN A 14 4.68 18.24 -1.15
N ALA A 15 3.37 18.17 -0.89
CA ALA A 15 2.81 17.11 -0.07
C ALA A 15 2.90 15.74 -0.76
N ALA A 16 2.67 15.68 -2.07
CA ALA A 16 2.76 14.45 -2.86
C ALA A 16 4.20 13.92 -2.93
N ASP A 17 5.20 14.78 -3.01
CA ASP A 17 6.62 14.39 -2.96
C ASP A 17 6.99 13.74 -1.62
N LEU A 18 6.25 14.07 -0.55
CA LEU A 18 6.34 13.43 0.77
C LEU A 18 5.42 12.20 0.93
N GLY A 19 4.73 11.79 -0.13
CA GLY A 19 3.82 10.64 -0.13
C GLY A 19 2.35 10.96 0.23
N ASN A 20 1.98 12.23 0.41
CA ASN A 20 0.62 12.65 0.77
C ASN A 20 -0.11 13.19 -0.46
N THR A 21 -0.79 12.33 -1.21
CA THR A 21 -1.52 12.71 -2.43
C THR A 21 -2.87 13.39 -2.17
N ILE A 22 -3.30 13.47 -0.92
CA ILE A 22 -4.54 14.13 -0.47
C ILE A 22 -4.27 14.91 0.82
N LEU A 23 -4.80 16.13 0.93
CA LEU A 23 -4.66 16.96 2.13
C LEU A 23 -6.02 17.43 2.65
N PRO A 24 -6.26 17.37 3.98
CA PRO A 24 -7.36 18.08 4.61
C PRO A 24 -7.27 19.59 4.33
N VAL A 25 -8.42 20.26 4.23
CA VAL A 25 -8.47 21.71 3.92
C VAL A 25 -7.59 22.56 4.83
N ASN A 26 -7.59 22.28 6.14
CA ASN A 26 -6.79 23.04 7.10
C ASN A 26 -5.28 22.85 6.84
N HIS A 27 -4.83 21.62 6.63
CA HIS A 27 -3.43 21.36 6.32
C HIS A 27 -2.98 21.95 4.98
N LEU A 28 -3.89 22.01 3.99
CA LEU A 28 -3.59 22.70 2.74
C LEU A 28 -3.38 24.20 2.97
N ILE A 29 -4.25 24.84 3.75
CA ILE A 29 -4.14 26.26 4.09
C ILE A 29 -2.86 26.54 4.84
N ASP A 30 -2.55 25.75 5.87
CA ASP A 30 -1.31 25.90 6.65
C ASP A 30 -0.07 25.85 5.73
N LYS A 31 -0.02 24.83 4.86
CA LYS A 31 1.09 24.73 3.88
C LYS A 31 1.16 25.88 2.90
N MET A 32 0.02 26.40 2.45
CA MET A 32 -0.01 27.57 1.56
C MET A 32 0.49 28.84 2.27
N GLN A 33 0.20 29.01 3.56
CA GLN A 33 0.66 30.15 4.37
C GLN A 33 2.14 30.06 4.72
N GLU A 34 2.72 28.86 4.80
CA GLU A 34 4.15 28.64 5.02
C GLU A 34 5.02 29.07 3.82
N ILE A 35 4.43 29.22 2.62
CA ILE A 35 5.18 29.58 1.41
C ILE A 35 5.54 31.07 1.46
N PRO A 36 6.85 31.42 1.47
CA PRO A 36 7.28 32.80 1.57
C PRO A 36 7.00 33.56 0.27
N LEU A 37 6.06 34.49 0.32
CA LEU A 37 5.68 35.32 -0.83
C LEU A 37 5.78 36.82 -0.51
N GLN A 38 6.17 37.60 -1.51
CA GLN A 38 6.13 39.06 -1.46
C GLN A 38 5.30 39.62 -2.62
N PRO A 39 4.21 40.37 -2.36
CA PRO A 39 3.58 40.60 -1.04
C PRO A 39 2.96 39.34 -0.49
N GLU A 40 2.79 39.25 0.82
CA GLU A 40 2.13 38.11 1.50
C GLU A 40 0.74 37.83 0.92
N CYS A 41 0.38 36.56 0.94
CA CYS A 41 -0.93 36.07 0.48
C CYS A 41 -1.64 35.36 1.64
N GLY A 42 -2.39 36.11 2.43
CA GLY A 42 -3.23 35.51 3.50
C GLY A 42 -4.36 34.68 2.90
N VAL A 43 -4.13 33.38 2.76
CA VAL A 43 -5.14 32.42 2.26
C VAL A 43 -5.99 31.91 3.40
N THR A 44 -7.32 31.87 3.19
CA THR A 44 -8.31 31.29 4.09
C THR A 44 -9.12 30.21 3.38
N ALA A 45 -9.91 29.44 4.14
CA ALA A 45 -10.82 28.44 3.58
C ALA A 45 -11.81 29.06 2.57
N ASP A 46 -12.29 30.29 2.84
CA ASP A 46 -13.22 31.00 1.95
C ASP A 46 -12.57 31.32 0.60
N HIS A 47 -11.29 31.69 0.58
CA HIS A 47 -10.55 31.93 -0.66
C HIS A 47 -10.45 30.67 -1.53
N ILE A 48 -10.30 29.51 -0.91
CA ILE A 48 -10.27 28.23 -1.63
C ILE A 48 -11.65 27.86 -2.12
N ALA A 49 -12.68 28.01 -1.26
CA ALA A 49 -14.08 27.71 -1.61
C ALA A 49 -14.58 28.53 -2.82
N VAL A 50 -14.23 29.81 -2.88
CA VAL A 50 -14.63 30.69 -3.99
C VAL A 50 -14.04 30.30 -5.34
N ILE A 51 -12.82 29.71 -5.35
CA ILE A 51 -12.14 29.33 -6.60
C ILE A 51 -12.32 27.86 -6.94
N GLU A 52 -12.94 27.08 -6.09
CA GLU A 52 -13.00 25.62 -6.18
C GLU A 52 -13.52 25.14 -7.54
N ASP A 53 -14.62 25.73 -8.01
CA ASP A 53 -15.23 25.39 -9.29
C ASP A 53 -14.37 25.82 -10.50
N GLU A 54 -13.50 26.82 -10.31
CA GLU A 54 -12.66 27.37 -11.38
C GLU A 54 -11.33 26.61 -11.55
N ILE A 55 -10.97 25.74 -10.59
CA ILE A 55 -9.67 25.03 -10.57
C ILE A 55 -9.79 23.52 -10.68
N THR A 56 -10.97 23.01 -11.02
CA THR A 56 -11.23 21.56 -11.16
C THR A 56 -10.37 20.86 -12.20
N ASP A 57 -9.80 21.61 -13.13
CA ASP A 57 -8.84 21.11 -14.12
C ASP A 57 -7.52 20.66 -13.50
N VAL A 58 -7.16 21.17 -12.31
CA VAL A 58 -5.89 20.84 -11.62
C VAL A 58 -6.08 20.34 -10.19
N ILE A 59 -7.15 20.73 -9.51
CA ILE A 59 -7.41 20.34 -8.11
C ILE A 59 -8.86 19.88 -7.97
N ILE A 60 -9.06 18.75 -7.31
CA ILE A 60 -10.37 18.21 -6.98
C ILE A 60 -10.59 18.25 -5.47
N ALA A 61 -11.76 18.71 -5.07
CA ALA A 61 -12.27 18.58 -3.71
C ALA A 61 -12.99 17.25 -3.52
N LYS A 62 -12.76 16.62 -2.37
CA LYS A 62 -13.47 15.42 -1.92
C LYS A 62 -14.05 15.66 -0.54
N THR A 63 -15.28 15.23 -0.32
CA THR A 63 -15.92 15.27 0.99
C THR A 63 -16.12 13.84 1.48
N GLN A 64 -15.64 13.55 2.68
CA GLN A 64 -15.87 12.25 3.32
C GLN A 64 -17.24 12.18 3.99
N THR A 65 -17.61 10.98 4.42
CA THR A 65 -18.91 10.72 5.09
C THR A 65 -19.08 11.46 6.41
N ASP A 66 -17.99 11.84 7.06
CA ASP A 66 -17.97 12.66 8.28
C ASP A 66 -18.07 14.17 8.02
N GLY A 67 -18.18 14.57 6.74
CA GLY A 67 -18.24 15.97 6.32
C GLY A 67 -16.87 16.66 6.18
N SER A 68 -15.77 15.97 6.45
CA SER A 68 -14.43 16.53 6.29
C SER A 68 -14.10 16.71 4.80
N LYS A 69 -13.50 17.85 4.45
CA LYS A 69 -13.15 18.22 3.09
C LYS A 69 -11.66 18.08 2.85
N TYR A 70 -11.31 17.48 1.72
CA TYR A 70 -9.94 17.21 1.29
C TYR A 70 -9.73 17.70 -0.13
N TYR A 71 -8.49 18.03 -0.45
CA TYR A 71 -8.06 18.43 -1.79
C TYR A 71 -6.95 17.53 -2.29
N LYS A 72 -6.97 17.27 -3.58
CA LYS A 72 -5.93 16.52 -4.30
C LYS A 72 -5.73 17.07 -5.70
N LEU A 73 -4.57 16.79 -6.30
CA LEU A 73 -4.35 17.10 -7.71
C LEU A 73 -5.20 16.17 -8.60
N THR A 74 -5.81 16.73 -9.64
CA THR A 74 -6.71 16.01 -10.57
C THR A 74 -6.01 14.81 -11.21
N ARG A 75 -4.70 14.92 -11.52
CA ARG A 75 -3.91 13.80 -12.06
C ARG A 75 -3.90 12.55 -11.18
N TYR A 76 -3.97 12.71 -9.85
CA TYR A 76 -4.03 11.57 -8.92
C TYR A 76 -5.42 10.93 -8.85
N GLU A 77 -6.47 11.66 -9.17
CA GLU A 77 -7.81 11.08 -9.30
C GLU A 77 -7.89 10.13 -10.49
N GLU A 78 -7.27 10.47 -11.60
CA GLU A 78 -7.19 9.60 -12.78
C GLU A 78 -6.44 8.30 -12.46
N PHE A 79 -5.34 8.38 -11.71
CA PHE A 79 -4.62 7.19 -11.24
C PHE A 79 -5.46 6.34 -10.28
N ASP A 80 -6.20 6.95 -9.35
CA ASP A 80 -7.09 6.21 -8.45
C ASP A 80 -8.16 5.43 -9.23
N HIS A 81 -8.81 6.08 -10.21
CA HIS A 81 -9.80 5.43 -11.06
C HIS A 81 -9.20 4.27 -11.86
N GLU A 82 -8.00 4.44 -12.40
CA GLU A 82 -7.33 3.38 -13.15
C GLU A 82 -6.94 2.20 -12.24
N ILE A 83 -6.42 2.46 -11.05
CA ILE A 83 -6.10 1.44 -10.04
C ILE A 83 -7.38 0.70 -9.63
N GLU A 84 -8.44 1.42 -9.29
CA GLU A 84 -9.73 0.85 -8.90
C GLU A 84 -10.30 -0.04 -10.01
N ARG A 85 -10.26 0.42 -11.26
CA ARG A 85 -10.71 -0.32 -12.43
C ARG A 85 -9.94 -1.64 -12.59
N LYS A 86 -8.60 -1.60 -12.45
CA LYS A 86 -7.72 -2.78 -12.55
C LYS A 86 -7.98 -3.76 -11.42
N ILE A 87 -8.12 -3.27 -10.18
CA ILE A 87 -8.44 -4.10 -9.01
C ILE A 87 -9.80 -4.77 -9.21
N LYS A 88 -10.85 -4.02 -9.55
CA LYS A 88 -12.18 -4.56 -9.82
C LYS A 88 -12.17 -5.62 -10.92
N LYS A 89 -11.36 -5.42 -11.96
CA LYS A 89 -11.21 -6.42 -13.03
C LYS A 89 -10.57 -7.71 -12.51
N LYS A 90 -9.52 -7.61 -11.68
CA LYS A 90 -8.84 -8.77 -11.10
C LYS A 90 -9.71 -9.54 -10.10
N LEU A 91 -10.57 -8.86 -9.36
CA LEU A 91 -11.47 -9.48 -8.38
C LEU A 91 -12.61 -10.29 -9.02
N LYS A 92 -12.85 -10.13 -10.34
CA LYS A 92 -13.87 -10.93 -11.04
C LYS A 92 -13.45 -12.40 -11.18
N GLY A 93 -14.45 -13.29 -11.08
CA GLY A 93 -14.29 -14.75 -11.20
C GLY A 93 -14.02 -15.43 -9.85
N ASP A 94 -13.88 -16.74 -9.90
CA ASP A 94 -13.79 -17.58 -8.70
C ASP A 94 -12.50 -17.36 -7.92
N ARG A 95 -12.52 -17.70 -6.65
CA ARG A 95 -11.33 -17.74 -5.78
C ARG A 95 -10.40 -18.88 -6.26
N ILE A 96 -9.14 -18.76 -5.91
CA ILE A 96 -8.17 -19.83 -6.17
C ILE A 96 -8.43 -20.95 -5.17
N ASP A 97 -8.47 -22.19 -5.63
CA ASP A 97 -8.68 -23.36 -4.77
C ASP A 97 -7.31 -23.97 -4.43
N ILE A 98 -6.87 -23.76 -3.19
CA ILE A 98 -5.65 -24.36 -2.65
C ILE A 98 -6.03 -25.17 -1.42
N GLN A 99 -5.85 -26.49 -1.52
CA GLN A 99 -6.15 -27.43 -0.43
C GLN A 99 -4.91 -27.56 0.48
N ALA A 100 -4.97 -26.96 1.66
CA ALA A 100 -3.89 -27.02 2.64
C ALA A 100 -4.41 -26.99 4.08
N ASP A 101 -3.73 -27.72 4.96
CA ASP A 101 -3.89 -27.52 6.40
C ASP A 101 -2.98 -26.37 6.85
N TRP A 102 -3.49 -25.14 6.69
CA TRP A 102 -2.75 -23.92 7.03
C TRP A 102 -2.37 -23.85 8.50
N ARG A 103 -3.17 -24.48 9.39
CA ARG A 103 -2.83 -24.52 10.82
C ARG A 103 -1.63 -25.42 11.06
N GLN A 104 -1.59 -26.58 10.48
CA GLN A 104 -0.47 -27.49 10.63
C GLN A 104 0.81 -26.90 10.03
N LEU A 105 0.73 -26.30 8.85
CA LEU A 105 1.87 -25.64 8.22
C LEU A 105 2.43 -24.51 9.09
N LEU A 106 1.57 -23.70 9.69
CA LEU A 106 1.98 -22.64 10.61
C LEU A 106 2.64 -23.21 11.87
N ASP A 107 2.03 -24.23 12.49
CA ASP A 107 2.54 -24.84 13.71
C ASP A 107 3.89 -25.53 13.47
N ASP A 108 4.08 -26.19 12.34
CA ASP A 108 5.35 -26.80 11.94
C ASP A 108 6.44 -25.75 11.70
N TYR A 109 6.10 -24.65 11.02
CA TYR A 109 7.02 -23.52 10.82
C TYR A 109 7.44 -22.91 12.15
N LEU A 110 6.51 -22.62 13.03
CA LEU A 110 6.78 -22.02 14.35
C LEU A 110 7.58 -22.96 15.23
N PHE A 111 7.31 -24.27 15.17
CA PHE A 111 8.10 -25.27 15.90
C PHE A 111 9.57 -25.29 15.44
N ASN A 112 9.81 -25.21 14.15
CA ASN A 112 11.17 -25.13 13.60
C ASN A 112 11.89 -23.83 14.00
N MET A 113 11.13 -22.79 14.33
CA MET A 113 11.65 -21.52 14.90
C MET A 113 11.78 -21.54 16.43
N GLY A 114 11.61 -22.72 17.08
CA GLY A 114 11.75 -22.90 18.51
C GLY A 114 10.51 -22.59 19.35
N GLN A 115 9.34 -22.40 18.72
CA GLN A 115 8.07 -22.19 19.42
C GLN A 115 7.41 -23.55 19.79
N PRO A 116 6.72 -23.66 20.91
CA PRO A 116 6.00 -24.90 21.26
C PRO A 116 4.84 -25.16 20.28
N ARG A 117 4.59 -26.44 19.98
CA ARG A 117 3.39 -26.83 19.20
C ARG A 117 2.13 -26.72 20.00
N ASP A 118 2.17 -27.15 21.26
CA ASP A 118 1.03 -27.08 22.18
C ASP A 118 0.90 -25.68 22.77
N THR A 119 -0.22 -25.05 22.50
CA THR A 119 -0.60 -23.72 22.98
C THR A 119 -1.82 -23.76 23.89
N SER A 120 -2.27 -24.96 24.30
CA SER A 120 -3.48 -25.14 25.11
C SER A 120 -3.44 -24.38 26.45
N GLY A 121 -2.23 -24.03 26.96
CA GLY A 121 -2.03 -23.23 28.14
C GLY A 121 -1.95 -21.71 27.91
N ASP A 122 -1.91 -21.24 26.66
CA ASP A 122 -1.79 -19.83 26.28
C ASP A 122 -2.89 -19.41 25.30
N ALA A 123 -3.99 -18.92 25.85
CA ALA A 123 -5.14 -18.46 25.07
C ALA A 123 -4.79 -17.31 24.10
N ARG A 124 -3.79 -16.50 24.41
CA ARG A 124 -3.37 -15.40 23.54
C ARG A 124 -2.61 -15.92 22.31
N GLU A 125 -1.70 -16.85 22.54
CA GLU A 125 -0.95 -17.49 21.43
C GLU A 125 -1.90 -18.33 20.55
N GLU A 126 -2.83 -19.08 21.14
CA GLU A 126 -3.83 -19.86 20.41
C GLU A 126 -4.70 -18.95 19.51
N ARG A 127 -5.14 -17.83 20.05
CA ARG A 127 -5.89 -16.83 19.25
C ARG A 127 -5.02 -16.26 18.12
N ALA A 128 -3.76 -15.91 18.38
CA ALA A 128 -2.84 -15.39 17.39
C ALA A 128 -2.61 -16.40 16.25
N ARG A 129 -2.48 -17.70 16.55
CA ARG A 129 -2.34 -18.75 15.53
C ARG A 129 -3.62 -18.95 14.72
N THR A 130 -4.77 -18.87 15.37
CA THR A 130 -6.08 -18.94 14.68
C THR A 130 -6.24 -17.77 13.68
N GLU A 131 -5.90 -16.55 14.10
CA GLU A 131 -5.95 -15.37 13.23
C GLU A 131 -4.96 -15.49 12.05
N LYS A 132 -3.73 -15.97 12.30
CA LYS A 132 -2.72 -16.19 11.24
C LYS A 132 -3.14 -17.28 10.27
N THR A 133 -3.76 -18.36 10.75
CA THR A 133 -4.30 -19.45 9.91
C THR A 133 -5.39 -18.93 8.98
N ALA A 134 -6.32 -18.12 9.50
CA ALA A 134 -7.35 -17.49 8.69
C ALA A 134 -6.75 -16.53 7.63
N ALA A 135 -5.73 -15.76 8.01
CA ALA A 135 -5.02 -14.89 7.08
C ALA A 135 -4.29 -15.67 5.98
N LEU A 136 -3.64 -16.79 6.30
CA LEU A 136 -2.99 -17.67 5.32
C LEU A 136 -3.97 -18.18 4.28
N LYS A 137 -5.12 -18.68 4.73
CA LYS A 137 -6.18 -19.13 3.83
C LYS A 137 -6.68 -18.01 2.92
N GLU A 138 -6.97 -16.86 3.50
CA GLU A 138 -7.44 -15.70 2.72
C GLU A 138 -6.41 -15.25 1.67
N LEU A 139 -5.12 -15.17 2.04
CA LEU A 139 -4.04 -14.80 1.13
C LEU A 139 -3.86 -15.82 -0.01
N ALA A 140 -3.95 -17.11 0.30
CA ALA A 140 -3.79 -18.17 -0.68
C ALA A 140 -4.94 -18.23 -1.71
N GLU A 141 -6.17 -18.05 -1.24
CA GLU A 141 -7.37 -18.19 -2.08
C GLU A 141 -7.75 -16.91 -2.82
N SER A 142 -7.27 -15.76 -2.40
CA SER A 142 -7.67 -14.47 -2.97
C SER A 142 -6.78 -14.01 -4.12
N LYS A 143 -7.36 -13.47 -5.17
CA LYS A 143 -6.62 -12.88 -6.31
C LYS A 143 -5.90 -11.58 -5.95
N ILE A 144 -6.41 -10.87 -4.96
CA ILE A 144 -5.78 -9.68 -4.36
C ILE A 144 -6.11 -9.69 -2.87
N SER A 145 -5.10 -9.51 -2.03
CA SER A 145 -5.25 -9.40 -0.59
C SER A 145 -4.34 -8.32 -0.04
N VAL A 146 -4.72 -7.75 1.09
CA VAL A 146 -3.91 -6.80 1.84
C VAL A 146 -3.76 -7.30 3.26
N LEU A 147 -2.54 -7.62 3.67
CA LEU A 147 -2.22 -8.03 5.04
C LEU A 147 -1.75 -6.81 5.84
N VAL A 148 -2.56 -6.39 6.78
CA VAL A 148 -2.30 -5.23 7.66
C VAL A 148 -2.08 -5.71 9.10
N GLY A 149 -1.26 -5.00 9.84
CA GLY A 149 -0.99 -5.27 11.25
C GLY A 149 0.20 -4.47 11.75
N ASP A 150 0.30 -4.30 13.06
CA ASP A 150 1.40 -3.57 13.71
C ASP A 150 2.76 -4.24 13.51
N ALA A 151 3.84 -3.54 13.85
CA ALA A 151 5.17 -4.12 13.86
C ALA A 151 5.22 -5.30 14.87
N GLY A 152 5.85 -6.41 14.47
CA GLY A 152 5.98 -7.59 15.34
C GLY A 152 4.76 -8.53 15.40
N THR A 153 3.67 -8.27 14.68
CA THR A 153 2.47 -9.16 14.66
C THR A 153 2.66 -10.46 13.88
N GLY A 154 3.82 -10.66 13.26
CA GLY A 154 4.13 -11.89 12.52
C GLY A 154 3.67 -11.92 11.07
N LYS A 155 3.45 -10.75 10.43
CA LYS A 155 3.15 -10.67 8.98
C LYS A 155 4.17 -11.42 8.13
N THR A 156 5.44 -11.29 8.46
CA THR A 156 6.53 -11.98 7.76
C THR A 156 6.47 -13.49 7.94
N THR A 157 6.09 -13.96 9.14
CA THR A 157 5.83 -15.39 9.40
C THR A 157 4.71 -15.92 8.50
N VAL A 158 3.61 -15.19 8.38
CA VAL A 158 2.50 -15.55 7.49
C VAL A 158 2.98 -15.66 6.04
N LEU A 159 3.77 -14.69 5.55
CA LEU A 159 4.34 -14.73 4.20
C LEU A 159 5.31 -15.90 4.01
N ALA A 160 6.17 -16.19 5.00
CA ALA A 160 7.11 -17.30 4.93
C ALA A 160 6.38 -18.66 4.84
N VAL A 161 5.34 -18.86 5.66
CA VAL A 161 4.50 -20.07 5.61
C VAL A 161 3.76 -20.16 4.27
N LEU A 162 3.16 -19.08 3.78
CA LEU A 162 2.49 -19.04 2.48
C LEU A 162 3.44 -19.46 1.36
N CYS A 163 4.63 -18.85 1.32
CA CYS A 163 5.68 -19.09 0.31
C CYS A 163 6.36 -20.47 0.44
N SER A 164 6.10 -21.24 1.50
CA SER A 164 6.59 -22.63 1.64
C SER A 164 5.65 -23.67 1.07
N HIS A 165 4.41 -23.31 0.72
CA HIS A 165 3.44 -24.23 0.15
C HIS A 165 3.76 -24.57 -1.31
N GLN A 166 3.71 -25.85 -1.68
CA GLN A 166 4.16 -26.32 -3.00
C GLN A 166 3.36 -25.71 -4.15
N ASP A 167 2.05 -25.62 -4.05
CA ASP A 167 1.20 -25.03 -5.11
C ASP A 167 1.52 -23.54 -5.34
N ILE A 168 1.92 -22.82 -4.28
CA ILE A 168 2.35 -21.42 -4.38
C ILE A 168 3.70 -21.35 -5.10
N ILE A 169 4.63 -22.23 -4.75
CA ILE A 169 5.95 -22.33 -5.37
C ILE A 169 5.81 -22.65 -6.86
N ASP A 170 5.01 -23.65 -7.19
CA ASP A 170 4.80 -24.14 -8.57
C ASP A 170 4.07 -23.09 -9.42
N GLY A 171 3.21 -22.30 -8.80
CA GLY A 171 2.56 -21.16 -9.44
C GLY A 171 3.49 -19.99 -9.80
N GLY A 172 4.70 -20.00 -9.24
CA GLY A 172 5.69 -18.95 -9.38
C GLY A 172 5.46 -17.77 -8.42
N VAL A 173 6.53 -17.37 -7.74
CA VAL A 173 6.48 -16.26 -6.76
C VAL A 173 7.41 -15.14 -7.23
N LEU A 174 6.85 -13.93 -7.34
CA LEU A 174 7.58 -12.70 -7.57
C LEU A 174 7.53 -11.84 -6.31
N LEU A 175 8.67 -11.55 -5.72
CA LEU A 175 8.81 -10.70 -4.54
C LEU A 175 9.18 -9.28 -4.96
N LEU A 176 8.36 -8.31 -4.62
CA LEU A 176 8.61 -6.91 -4.92
C LEU A 176 8.68 -6.07 -3.63
N ALA A 177 9.67 -5.19 -3.56
CA ALA A 177 9.80 -4.22 -2.48
C ALA A 177 10.19 -2.83 -3.01
N PRO A 178 9.95 -1.74 -2.26
CA PRO A 178 10.24 -0.39 -2.74
C PRO A 178 11.73 -0.14 -3.04
N THR A 179 12.63 -0.77 -2.29
CA THR A 179 14.09 -0.57 -2.41
C THR A 179 14.84 -1.89 -2.40
N GLY A 180 16.06 -1.93 -2.97
CA GLY A 180 16.90 -3.11 -2.93
C GLY A 180 17.18 -3.62 -1.51
N LYS A 181 17.41 -2.73 -0.54
CA LYS A 181 17.57 -3.12 0.88
C LYS A 181 16.30 -3.78 1.45
N ALA A 182 15.12 -3.30 1.08
CA ALA A 182 13.86 -3.90 1.49
C ALA A 182 13.64 -5.27 0.81
N THR A 183 14.07 -5.43 -0.45
CA THR A 183 14.05 -6.73 -1.15
C THR A 183 14.89 -7.78 -0.43
N VAL A 184 16.13 -7.43 -0.06
CA VAL A 184 17.01 -8.34 0.68
C VAL A 184 16.39 -8.75 2.01
N ARG A 185 15.88 -7.78 2.79
CA ARG A 185 15.20 -8.06 4.06
C ARG A 185 13.97 -8.96 3.90
N LEU A 186 13.20 -8.75 2.83
CA LEU A 186 12.03 -9.59 2.53
C LEU A 186 12.46 -11.04 2.25
N MET A 187 13.49 -11.24 1.44
CA MET A 187 14.03 -12.56 1.16
C MET A 187 14.57 -13.24 2.42
N GLU A 188 15.38 -12.55 3.23
CA GLU A 188 15.86 -13.05 4.51
C GLU A 188 14.75 -13.49 5.44
N SER A 189 13.65 -12.73 5.44
CA SER A 189 12.48 -12.98 6.30
C SER A 189 11.67 -14.21 5.87
N ILE A 190 11.60 -14.50 4.57
CA ILE A 190 10.96 -15.70 4.01
C ILE A 190 11.87 -16.92 4.19
N GLY A 191 13.18 -16.72 4.22
CA GLY A 191 14.17 -17.78 4.48
C GLY A 191 14.50 -18.59 3.22
N GLU A 192 14.79 -19.90 3.42
CA GLU A 192 15.30 -20.78 2.35
C GLU A 192 14.38 -20.83 1.11
N ALA A 193 13.05 -20.81 1.31
CA ALA A 193 12.10 -20.84 0.20
C ALA A 193 12.29 -19.64 -0.76
N ALA A 194 12.74 -18.49 -0.27
CA ALA A 194 12.94 -17.31 -1.10
C ALA A 194 14.08 -17.45 -2.12
N LYS A 195 15.02 -18.38 -1.93
CA LYS A 195 16.16 -18.57 -2.83
C LYS A 195 15.77 -19.00 -4.25
N GLN A 196 14.58 -19.56 -4.42
CA GLN A 196 14.05 -19.99 -5.71
C GLN A 196 13.12 -18.96 -6.35
N PHE A 197 12.87 -17.83 -5.69
CA PHE A 197 11.93 -16.82 -6.16
C PHE A 197 12.64 -15.70 -6.90
N ASP A 198 11.94 -15.11 -7.88
CA ASP A 198 12.35 -13.85 -8.48
C ASP A 198 12.07 -12.70 -7.48
N ALA A 199 13.11 -11.99 -7.10
CA ALA A 199 13.01 -10.90 -6.13
C ALA A 199 13.68 -9.64 -6.67
N ARG A 200 12.90 -8.57 -6.80
CA ARG A 200 13.34 -7.30 -7.39
C ARG A 200 12.81 -6.11 -6.59
N ASN A 201 13.46 -4.97 -6.70
CA ASN A 201 12.76 -3.74 -6.32
C ASN A 201 11.79 -3.32 -7.43
N ILE A 202 10.78 -2.52 -7.03
CA ILE A 202 9.71 -2.10 -7.94
C ILE A 202 10.25 -1.40 -9.18
N ALA A 203 11.26 -0.53 -9.03
CA ALA A 203 11.89 0.17 -10.14
C ALA A 203 12.55 -0.78 -11.15
N GLN A 204 13.33 -1.77 -10.66
CA GLN A 204 13.94 -2.80 -11.50
C GLN A 204 12.91 -3.64 -12.25
N TYR A 205 11.82 -4.01 -11.56
CA TYR A 205 10.72 -4.75 -12.18
C TYR A 205 10.07 -3.96 -13.32
N LEU A 206 9.68 -2.72 -13.05
CA LEU A 206 9.04 -1.85 -14.05
C LEU A 206 9.97 -1.56 -15.24
N TYR A 207 11.27 -1.36 -14.99
CA TYR A 207 12.26 -1.15 -16.04
C TYR A 207 12.40 -2.40 -16.93
N GLY A 208 12.47 -3.60 -16.34
CA GLY A 208 12.59 -4.87 -17.08
C GLY A 208 11.36 -5.23 -17.92
N GLU A 209 10.19 -4.68 -17.57
CA GLU A 209 8.92 -4.89 -18.29
C GLU A 209 8.62 -3.77 -19.31
N ASP A 210 9.60 -2.92 -19.65
CA ASP A 210 9.43 -1.73 -20.52
C ASP A 210 8.25 -0.80 -20.11
N ARG A 211 7.97 -0.76 -18.80
CA ARG A 211 6.87 0.02 -18.24
C ARG A 211 7.29 1.37 -17.64
N PHE A 212 8.55 1.75 -17.81
CA PHE A 212 9.05 3.09 -17.53
C PHE A 212 9.09 3.90 -18.83
N ASP A 213 8.34 4.97 -18.87
CA ASP A 213 8.59 6.01 -19.86
C ASP A 213 9.82 6.81 -19.42
N HIS A 214 10.85 6.89 -20.27
CA HIS A 214 12.11 7.61 -19.99
C HIS A 214 11.92 9.12 -19.69
N LYS A 215 10.70 9.64 -19.81
CA LYS A 215 10.36 11.05 -19.56
C LYS A 215 10.13 11.36 -18.09
N ASP A 216 9.86 10.35 -17.25
CA ASP A 216 9.50 10.52 -15.83
C ASP A 216 10.71 10.41 -14.87
N MET A 217 11.93 10.31 -15.40
CA MET A 217 13.18 10.23 -14.63
C MET A 217 13.90 11.58 -14.48
N ARG A 218 13.15 12.71 -14.46
CA ARG A 218 13.76 14.03 -14.19
C ARG A 218 13.18 14.63 -12.94
#